data_1c55f83b40e5f515aa142ddac3b19b4f
#
_entry.id   1c55f83b40e5f515aa142ddac3b19b4f
#
_cell.length_a   1.000
_cell.length_b   1.000
_cell.length_c   1.000
_cell.angle_alpha   90.00
_cell.angle_beta   90.00
_cell.angle_gamma   90.00
#
_symmetry.space_group_name_H-M   'P 1'
#
loop_
_entity.id
_entity.type
_entity.pdbx_description
1 polymer ?
#
loop_
_entity_poly.entity_id
_entity_poly.type
_entity_poly.pdbx_seq_one_letter_code
_entity_poly.pdbx_strand_id
1 'polypeptide(L)'
;VMTGVAVLLMDRAGRRLLLLVSLTGMTIFAGALAAFHYNGAKPAWLALTSLVGYIVFFSLGLGAIPWLIMGEIFPGHVRALGSSVATMLNWTCSFVVTETFDYVRLALGPAGTFLGFCAVCVAGLVFVAACVPETKGKSLEEIQALFQR
;
A
#
# COMPACT_ATOMS: atom_id res chain seq x y z
N VAL A 1 9.83 -6.96 13.12
CA VAL A 1 10.28 -8.23 12.50
C VAL A 1 9.95 -8.24 11.02
N MET A 2 8.70 -8.00 10.58
CA MET A 2 8.31 -8.04 9.15
C MET A 2 9.00 -6.98 8.29
N THR A 3 9.25 -5.79 8.83
CA THR A 3 9.99 -4.71 8.11
C THR A 3 11.43 -5.12 7.80
N GLY A 4 12.10 -5.84 8.69
CA GLY A 4 13.45 -6.37 8.43
C GLY A 4 13.49 -7.42 7.32
N VAL A 5 12.47 -8.27 7.26
CA VAL A 5 12.31 -9.24 6.16
C VAL A 5 12.05 -8.52 4.83
N ALA A 6 11.23 -7.44 4.86
CA ALA A 6 10.95 -6.64 3.68
C ALA A 6 12.24 -6.02 3.10
N VAL A 7 13.14 -5.49 3.93
CA VAL A 7 14.41 -4.90 3.48
C VAL A 7 15.29 -5.96 2.77
N LEU A 8 15.41 -7.16 3.33
CA LEU A 8 16.18 -8.23 2.70
C LEU A 8 15.56 -8.74 1.39
N LEU A 9 14.23 -8.75 1.31
CA LEU A 9 13.53 -9.13 0.08
C LEU A 9 13.63 -8.03 -1.01
N MET A 10 13.67 -6.75 -0.63
CA MET A 10 13.76 -5.64 -1.57
C MET A 10 14.99 -5.71 -2.49
N ASP A 11 16.13 -6.12 -1.92
CA ASP A 11 17.38 -6.24 -2.69
C ASP A 11 17.34 -7.42 -3.67
N ARG A 12 16.55 -8.45 -3.36
CA ARG A 12 16.45 -9.65 -4.20
C ARG A 12 15.27 -9.65 -5.18
N ALA A 13 14.11 -9.20 -4.76
CA ALA A 13 12.87 -9.29 -5.56
C ALA A 13 12.57 -8.05 -6.41
N GLY A 14 13.09 -6.88 -6.05
CA GLY A 14 12.77 -5.62 -6.71
C GLY A 14 11.57 -4.89 -6.08
N ARG A 15 11.56 -3.55 -6.22
CA ARG A 15 10.58 -2.69 -5.54
C ARG A 15 9.18 -2.86 -6.13
N ARG A 16 9.07 -2.88 -7.45
CA ARG A 16 7.79 -3.01 -8.15
C ARG A 16 7.11 -4.34 -7.87
N LEU A 17 7.85 -5.44 -7.93
CA LEU A 17 7.29 -6.76 -7.67
C LEU A 17 6.75 -6.88 -6.24
N LEU A 18 7.48 -6.38 -5.25
CA LEU A 18 7.04 -6.40 -3.86
C LEU A 18 5.78 -5.53 -3.62
N LEU A 19 5.67 -4.37 -4.28
CA LEU A 19 4.45 -3.56 -4.23
C LEU A 19 3.25 -4.30 -4.82
N LEU A 20 3.42 -4.98 -5.96
CA LEU A 20 2.35 -5.76 -6.58
C LEU A 20 1.92 -6.94 -5.69
N VAL A 21 2.86 -7.68 -5.11
CA VAL A 21 2.58 -8.77 -4.17
C VAL A 21 1.86 -8.25 -2.93
N SER A 22 2.32 -7.13 -2.37
CA SER A 22 1.72 -6.46 -1.22
C SER A 22 0.26 -6.07 -1.50
N LEU A 23 0.02 -5.32 -2.57
CA LEU A 23 -1.32 -4.87 -2.95
C LEU A 23 -2.25 -6.03 -3.30
N THR A 24 -1.75 -7.07 -3.97
CA THR A 24 -2.55 -8.27 -4.26
C THR A 24 -3.00 -8.96 -2.98
N GLY A 25 -2.07 -9.19 -2.05
CA GLY A 25 -2.40 -9.78 -0.75
C GLY A 25 -3.37 -8.93 0.07
N MET A 26 -3.13 -7.61 0.13
CA MET A 26 -4.05 -6.67 0.81
C MET A 26 -5.45 -6.68 0.19
N THR A 27 -5.55 -6.75 -1.15
CA THR A 27 -6.84 -6.85 -1.85
C THR A 27 -7.60 -8.12 -1.46
N ILE A 28 -6.91 -9.26 -1.45
CA ILE A 28 -7.51 -10.55 -1.07
C ILE A 28 -8.03 -10.50 0.37
N PHE A 29 -7.23 -10.03 1.32
CA PHE A 29 -7.60 -10.01 2.73
C PHE A 29 -8.63 -8.91 3.07
N ALA A 30 -8.62 -7.76 2.38
CA ALA A 30 -9.69 -6.77 2.49
C ALA A 30 -11.01 -7.30 1.94
N GLY A 31 -10.97 -8.02 0.81
CA GLY A 31 -12.13 -8.71 0.25
C GLY A 31 -12.67 -9.81 1.17
N ALA A 32 -11.78 -10.58 1.81
CA ALA A 32 -12.16 -11.60 2.81
C ALA A 32 -12.83 -10.97 4.05
N LEU A 33 -12.36 -9.81 4.52
CA LEU A 33 -13.02 -9.05 5.59
C LEU A 33 -14.40 -8.54 5.17
N ALA A 34 -14.56 -8.05 3.95
CA ALA A 34 -15.85 -7.65 3.42
C ALA A 34 -16.83 -8.85 3.37
N ALA A 35 -16.38 -9.99 2.84
CA ALA A 35 -17.14 -11.22 2.79
C ALA A 35 -17.53 -11.75 4.18
N PHE A 36 -16.63 -11.67 5.16
CA PHE A 36 -16.89 -12.02 6.55
C PHE A 36 -18.08 -11.21 7.11
N HIS A 37 -18.07 -9.90 6.93
CA HIS A 37 -19.16 -9.05 7.41
C HIS A 37 -20.46 -9.26 6.63
N TYR A 38 -20.38 -9.52 5.32
CA TYR A 38 -21.54 -9.83 4.49
C TYR A 38 -22.23 -11.14 4.92
N ASN A 39 -21.48 -12.15 5.34
CA ASN A 39 -22.00 -13.45 5.81
C ASN A 39 -22.38 -13.46 7.30
N GLY A 40 -22.69 -12.31 7.90
CA GLY A 40 -23.15 -12.22 9.27
C GLY A 40 -22.05 -12.40 10.32
N ALA A 41 -20.82 -12.04 9.99
CA ALA A 41 -19.65 -12.05 10.87
C ALA A 41 -19.29 -13.45 11.43
N LYS A 42 -19.44 -14.47 10.63
CA LYS A 42 -19.06 -15.87 10.96
C LYS A 42 -18.27 -16.49 9.81
N PRO A 43 -17.26 -17.35 10.08
CA PRO A 43 -16.68 -17.68 11.40
C PRO A 43 -15.67 -16.62 11.88
N ALA A 44 -15.56 -16.42 13.20
CA ALA A 44 -14.72 -15.35 13.80
C ALA A 44 -13.22 -15.48 13.46
N TRP A 45 -12.69 -16.67 13.25
CA TRP A 45 -11.29 -16.88 12.85
C TRP A 45 -10.96 -16.23 11.50
N LEU A 46 -11.95 -16.10 10.60
CA LEU A 46 -11.77 -15.47 9.29
C LEU A 46 -11.44 -13.97 9.42
N ALA A 47 -12.04 -13.27 10.38
CA ALA A 47 -11.72 -11.87 10.64
C ALA A 47 -10.27 -11.70 11.10
N LEU A 48 -9.85 -12.52 12.06
CA LEU A 48 -8.49 -12.46 12.60
C LEU A 48 -7.44 -12.78 11.54
N THR A 49 -7.62 -13.87 10.80
CA THR A 49 -6.69 -14.26 9.73
C THR A 49 -6.64 -13.23 8.61
N SER A 50 -7.77 -12.63 8.25
CA SER A 50 -7.83 -11.58 7.24
C SER A 50 -7.10 -10.31 7.71
N LEU A 51 -7.29 -9.90 8.96
CA LEU A 51 -6.61 -8.73 9.52
C LEU A 51 -5.10 -8.95 9.60
N VAL A 52 -4.67 -10.08 10.14
CA VAL A 52 -3.24 -10.44 10.23
C VAL A 52 -2.62 -10.53 8.84
N GLY A 53 -3.28 -11.21 7.90
CA GLY A 53 -2.83 -11.31 6.52
C GLY A 53 -2.69 -9.94 5.86
N TYR A 54 -3.67 -9.06 6.01
CA TYR A 54 -3.60 -7.69 5.51
C TYR A 54 -2.36 -6.93 6.03
N ILE A 55 -2.10 -6.99 7.35
CA ILE A 55 -0.95 -6.34 7.98
C ILE A 55 0.37 -6.94 7.50
N VAL A 56 0.45 -8.26 7.34
CA VAL A 56 1.65 -8.94 6.84
C VAL A 56 1.96 -8.46 5.42
N PHE A 57 0.99 -8.48 4.51
CA PHE A 57 1.19 -8.04 3.13
C PHE A 57 1.47 -6.53 3.03
N PHE A 58 0.82 -5.70 3.84
CA PHE A 58 1.15 -4.28 3.95
C PHE A 58 2.61 -4.07 4.33
N SER A 59 3.09 -4.78 5.35
CA SER A 59 4.46 -4.66 5.85
C SER A 59 5.52 -5.14 4.86
N LEU A 60 5.18 -6.06 3.94
CA LEU A 60 6.10 -6.57 2.92
C LEU A 60 6.41 -5.56 1.82
N GLY A 61 5.50 -4.65 1.53
CA GLY A 61 5.66 -3.70 0.43
C GLY A 61 5.30 -2.26 0.81
N LEU A 62 4.02 -1.95 0.91
CA LEU A 62 3.52 -0.58 1.10
C LEU A 62 3.99 0.10 2.41
N GLY A 63 4.35 -0.68 3.42
CA GLY A 63 4.85 -0.13 4.68
C GLY A 63 6.23 0.52 4.58
N ALA A 64 7.08 0.08 3.67
CA ALA A 64 8.46 0.54 3.58
C ALA A 64 8.85 1.11 2.21
N ILE A 65 8.39 0.49 1.12
CA ILE A 65 8.84 0.80 -0.24
C ILE A 65 8.53 2.24 -0.68
N PRO A 66 7.35 2.83 -0.41
CA PRO A 66 7.07 4.20 -0.81
C PRO A 66 8.06 5.22 -0.24
N TRP A 67 8.49 5.01 1.00
CA TRP A 67 9.48 5.88 1.67
C TRP A 67 10.86 5.75 1.03
N LEU A 68 11.24 4.56 0.64
CA LEU A 68 12.50 4.28 -0.05
C LEU A 68 12.49 4.90 -1.45
N ILE A 69 11.43 4.68 -2.23
CA ILE A 69 11.27 5.20 -3.59
C ILE A 69 11.32 6.73 -3.61
N MET A 70 10.76 7.42 -2.62
CA MET A 70 10.89 8.89 -2.53
C MET A 70 12.35 9.34 -2.50
N GLY A 71 13.21 8.60 -1.80
CA GLY A 71 14.66 8.87 -1.78
C GLY A 71 15.37 8.61 -3.12
N GLU A 72 14.83 7.67 -3.92
CA GLU A 72 15.39 7.26 -5.21
C GLU A 72 14.89 8.12 -6.39
N ILE A 73 13.65 8.59 -6.35
CA ILE A 73 13.01 9.32 -7.48
C ILE A 73 13.36 10.81 -7.45
N PHE A 74 13.37 11.44 -6.28
CA PHE A 74 13.56 12.88 -6.22
C PHE A 74 15.02 13.28 -6.43
N PRO A 75 15.31 14.20 -7.40
CA PRO A 75 16.62 14.82 -7.54
C PRO A 75 17.07 15.49 -6.25
N GLY A 76 18.39 15.52 -6.00
CA GLY A 76 18.96 15.99 -4.74
C GLY A 76 18.48 17.39 -4.30
N HIS A 77 18.33 18.32 -5.25
CA HIS A 77 17.92 19.72 -4.99
C HIS A 77 16.44 19.88 -4.57
N VAL A 78 15.54 18.94 -4.93
CA VAL A 78 14.11 18.98 -4.54
C VAL A 78 13.70 17.85 -3.61
N ARG A 79 14.62 16.93 -3.28
CA ARG A 79 14.31 15.73 -2.48
C ARG A 79 13.68 16.07 -1.13
N ALA A 80 14.25 17.03 -0.40
CA ALA A 80 13.70 17.42 0.89
C ALA A 80 12.28 17.97 0.78
N LEU A 81 12.03 18.87 -0.17
CA LEU A 81 10.71 19.44 -0.40
C LEU A 81 9.72 18.38 -0.88
N GLY A 82 10.07 17.58 -1.88
CA GLY A 82 9.20 16.53 -2.42
C GLY A 82 8.83 15.50 -1.38
N SER A 83 9.78 15.04 -0.58
CA SER A 83 9.52 14.10 0.51
C SER A 83 8.65 14.71 1.61
N SER A 84 8.84 15.98 1.95
CA SER A 84 8.01 16.67 2.94
C SER A 84 6.55 16.78 2.47
N VAL A 85 6.33 17.18 1.21
CA VAL A 85 4.98 17.26 0.63
C VAL A 85 4.31 15.89 0.58
N ALA A 86 5.02 14.85 0.13
CA ALA A 86 4.49 13.49 0.09
C ALA A 86 4.14 12.96 1.49
N THR A 87 5.00 13.23 2.49
CA THR A 87 4.75 12.86 3.88
C THR A 87 3.53 13.59 4.45
N MET A 88 3.42 14.89 4.20
CA MET A 88 2.26 15.69 4.62
C MET A 88 0.96 15.16 4.02
N LEU A 89 0.95 14.86 2.71
CA LEU A 89 -0.20 14.26 2.04
C LEU A 89 -0.57 12.90 2.65
N ASN A 90 0.41 12.03 2.89
CA ASN A 90 0.18 10.72 3.50
C ASN A 90 -0.51 10.85 4.87
N TRP A 91 -0.01 11.71 5.75
CA TRP A 91 -0.60 11.90 7.09
C TRP A 91 -1.96 12.60 7.02
N THR A 92 -2.16 13.54 6.08
CA THR A 92 -3.46 14.17 5.85
C THR A 92 -4.50 13.14 5.39
N CYS A 93 -4.15 12.30 4.42
CA CYS A 93 -5.03 11.21 3.98
C CYS A 93 -5.34 10.22 5.12
N SER A 94 -4.34 9.87 5.91
CA SER A 94 -4.51 8.99 7.08
C SER A 94 -5.48 9.60 8.10
N PHE A 95 -5.33 10.89 8.39
CA PHE A 95 -6.24 11.63 9.27
C PHE A 95 -7.67 11.62 8.72
N VAL A 96 -7.86 11.97 7.44
CA VAL A 96 -9.19 11.99 6.81
C VAL A 96 -9.85 10.61 6.87
N VAL A 97 -9.12 9.55 6.54
CA VAL A 97 -9.63 8.17 6.59
C VAL A 97 -10.04 7.80 8.03
N THR A 98 -9.21 8.15 9.02
CA THR A 98 -9.50 7.83 10.43
C THR A 98 -10.72 8.60 10.93
N GLU A 99 -10.82 9.89 10.66
CA GLU A 99 -11.96 10.74 11.09
C GLU A 99 -13.27 10.36 10.39
N THR A 100 -13.20 9.95 9.13
CA THR A 100 -14.41 9.60 8.37
C THR A 100 -14.82 8.14 8.51
N PHE A 101 -13.98 7.29 9.11
CA PHE A 101 -14.19 5.84 9.17
C PHE A 101 -15.56 5.45 9.76
N ASP A 102 -15.93 6.03 10.90
CA ASP A 102 -17.21 5.72 11.55
C ASP A 102 -18.42 6.19 10.72
N TYR A 103 -18.32 7.34 10.07
CA TYR A 103 -19.38 7.84 9.18
C TYR A 103 -19.57 6.92 7.96
N VAL A 104 -18.46 6.50 7.35
CA VAL A 104 -18.49 5.56 6.21
C VAL A 104 -19.05 4.22 6.65
N ARG A 105 -18.66 3.72 7.82
CA ARG A 105 -19.17 2.46 8.38
C ARG A 105 -20.67 2.52 8.70
N LEU A 106 -21.17 3.65 9.17
CA LEU A 106 -22.61 3.85 9.43
C LEU A 106 -23.40 3.94 8.12
N ALA A 107 -22.84 4.59 7.08
CA ALA A 107 -23.52 4.80 5.81
C ALA A 107 -23.52 3.54 4.92
N LEU A 108 -22.40 2.84 4.81
CA LEU A 108 -22.20 1.70 3.90
C LEU A 108 -22.28 0.33 4.61
N GLY A 109 -22.33 0.34 5.92
CA GLY A 109 -22.17 -0.85 6.74
C GLY A 109 -20.72 -1.37 6.76
N PRO A 110 -20.39 -2.31 7.69
CA PRO A 110 -19.03 -2.86 7.80
C PRO A 110 -18.56 -3.54 6.51
N ALA A 111 -19.40 -4.33 5.86
CA ALA A 111 -19.06 -5.00 4.61
C ALA A 111 -18.73 -4.01 3.48
N GLY A 112 -19.56 -2.97 3.32
CA GLY A 112 -19.34 -1.91 2.33
C GLY A 112 -18.06 -1.11 2.57
N THR A 113 -17.71 -0.84 3.83
CA THR A 113 -16.47 -0.16 4.21
C THR A 113 -15.24 -0.96 3.77
N PHE A 114 -15.18 -2.25 4.08
CA PHE A 114 -14.05 -3.11 3.68
C PHE A 114 -14.02 -3.35 2.16
N LEU A 115 -15.17 -3.38 1.49
CA LEU A 115 -15.21 -3.41 0.03
C LEU A 115 -14.62 -2.13 -0.59
N GLY A 116 -14.87 -0.96 0.03
CA GLY A 116 -14.25 0.29 -0.35
C GLY A 116 -12.72 0.24 -0.24
N PHE A 117 -12.18 -0.28 0.86
CA PHE A 117 -10.73 -0.48 1.01
C PHE A 117 -10.18 -1.48 -0.02
N CYS A 118 -10.90 -2.55 -0.32
CA CYS A 118 -10.55 -3.50 -1.38
C CYS A 118 -10.45 -2.78 -2.73
N ALA A 119 -11.42 -1.94 -3.07
CA ALA A 119 -11.42 -1.16 -4.32
C ALA A 119 -10.22 -0.21 -4.41
N VAL A 120 -9.86 0.46 -3.31
CA VAL A 120 -8.66 1.31 -3.25
C VAL A 120 -7.38 0.48 -3.46
N CYS A 121 -7.28 -0.71 -2.88
CA CYS A 121 -6.15 -1.61 -3.10
C CYS A 121 -6.05 -2.05 -4.58
N VAL A 122 -7.17 -2.36 -5.23
CA VAL A 122 -7.23 -2.68 -6.67
C VAL A 122 -6.78 -1.48 -7.51
N ALA A 123 -7.26 -0.29 -7.21
CA ALA A 123 -6.82 0.93 -7.90
C ALA A 123 -5.31 1.16 -7.73
N GLY A 124 -4.77 0.95 -6.52
CA GLY A 124 -3.35 0.98 -6.24
C GLY A 124 -2.57 -0.07 -7.04
N LEU A 125 -3.11 -1.29 -7.16
CA LEU A 125 -2.50 -2.37 -7.93
C LEU A 125 -2.38 -1.99 -9.41
N VAL A 126 -3.46 -1.46 -10.00
CA VAL A 126 -3.47 -0.98 -11.39
C VAL A 126 -2.47 0.16 -11.57
N PHE A 127 -2.45 1.12 -10.65
CA PHE A 127 -1.51 2.23 -10.68
C PHE A 127 -0.04 1.76 -10.64
N VAL A 128 0.30 0.87 -9.72
CA VAL A 128 1.67 0.33 -9.61
C VAL A 128 2.04 -0.46 -10.86
N ALA A 129 1.12 -1.25 -11.40
CA ALA A 129 1.35 -2.02 -12.61
C ALA A 129 1.57 -1.14 -13.84
N ALA A 130 0.86 0.00 -13.95
CA ALA A 130 0.92 0.88 -15.11
C ALA A 130 2.00 1.96 -15.02
N CYS A 131 2.21 2.54 -13.81
CA CYS A 131 2.96 3.79 -13.65
C CYS A 131 4.29 3.63 -12.91
N VAL A 132 4.44 2.60 -12.06
CA VAL A 132 5.66 2.46 -11.25
C VAL A 132 6.72 1.63 -12.00
N PRO A 133 7.84 2.24 -12.41
CA PRO A 133 8.93 1.49 -13.04
C PRO A 133 9.70 0.68 -11.99
N GLU A 134 10.39 -0.37 -12.43
CA GLU A 134 11.33 -1.08 -11.57
C GLU A 134 12.61 -0.26 -11.38
N THR A 135 12.95 0.00 -10.13
CA THR A 135 14.13 0.81 -9.76
C THR A 135 15.32 -0.04 -9.33
N LYS A 136 15.14 -1.36 -9.18
CA LYS A 136 16.19 -2.28 -8.74
C LYS A 136 17.41 -2.24 -9.68
N GLY A 137 18.58 -2.00 -9.10
CA GLY A 137 19.87 -2.06 -9.81
C GLY A 137 20.11 -0.90 -10.78
N LYS A 138 19.26 0.13 -10.76
CA LYS A 138 19.44 1.35 -11.58
C LYS A 138 20.08 2.46 -10.76
N SER A 139 20.90 3.28 -11.43
CA SER A 139 21.44 4.51 -10.83
C SER A 139 20.35 5.58 -10.69
N LEU A 140 20.56 6.54 -9.81
CA LEU A 140 19.66 7.70 -9.64
C LEU A 140 19.42 8.44 -10.97
N GLU A 141 20.44 8.57 -11.80
CA GLU A 141 20.37 9.24 -13.10
C GLU A 141 19.51 8.44 -14.10
N GLU A 142 19.66 7.12 -14.12
CA GLU A 142 18.85 6.22 -14.96
C GLU A 142 17.38 6.23 -14.54
N ILE A 143 17.09 6.27 -13.23
CA ILE A 143 15.72 6.36 -12.70
C ILE A 143 15.09 7.69 -13.11
N GLN A 144 15.82 8.81 -12.97
CA GLN A 144 15.33 10.12 -13.37
C GLN A 144 15.03 10.20 -14.87
N ALA A 145 15.86 9.59 -15.71
CA ALA A 145 15.63 9.53 -17.16
C ALA A 145 14.33 8.75 -17.55
N LEU A 146 13.90 7.80 -16.73
CA LEU A 146 12.62 7.10 -16.95
C LEU A 146 11.39 7.98 -16.75
N PHE A 147 11.49 9.01 -15.89
CA PHE A 147 10.39 9.94 -15.61
C PHE A 147 10.38 11.19 -16.50
N GLN A 148 11.39 11.37 -17.36
CA GLN A 148 11.48 12.48 -18.31
C GLN A 148 10.92 12.11 -19.71
N ARG A 149 10.45 10.88 -19.88
CA ARG A 149 9.76 10.40 -21.08
C ARG A 149 8.24 10.51 -20.91
#